data_747268c59db6aa16396b8e7268012a5e
#
_entry.id   747268c59db6aa16396b8e7268012a5e
#
_cell.length_a   1.000
_cell.length_b   1.000
_cell.length_c   1.000
_cell.angle_alpha   90.00
_cell.angle_beta   90.00
_cell.angle_gamma   90.00
#
_symmetry.space_group_name_H-M   'P 1'
#
loop_
_entity.id
_entity.type
_entity.pdbx_description
1 polymer ?
#
loop_
_entity_poly.entity_id
_entity_poly.type
_entity_poly.pdbx_seq_one_letter_code
_entity_poly.pdbx_strand_id
1 'polypeptide(L)'
;VSRHDMLKSGLWAAIPNSFEYDMQTTIFQPVDGMGRIGEAFGRELGPLIKYQAKVTAIQQDSRGVTVMYDDLSEGGAKKQASAAWCVVTIPLPILGQIPMNVGPKLTAAIASIPYASAIKVGLQFKRRFWEEDEQIYGGITYTNQPIGTIGYPNTDFFSRGKGVLLGCYIWGLSAMEFTSMTPEQRIQETLRQGARIHPQYPQEFDNGFAMAWH
;
A
#
# COMPACT_ATOMS: atom_id res chain seq x y z
N VAL A 1 -11.55 -2.53 32.18
CA VAL A 1 -11.34 -3.63 31.21
C VAL A 1 -10.79 -4.82 31.99
N SER A 2 -11.43 -5.98 31.92
CA SER A 2 -10.96 -7.18 32.61
C SER A 2 -9.76 -7.79 31.85
N ARG A 3 -8.92 -8.56 32.58
CA ARG A 3 -7.84 -9.34 31.95
C ARG A 3 -8.35 -10.30 30.88
N HIS A 4 -9.56 -10.87 31.10
CA HIS A 4 -10.20 -11.74 30.15
C HIS A 4 -10.56 -11.00 28.84
N ASP A 5 -11.16 -9.82 28.95
CA ASP A 5 -11.52 -9.00 27.77
C ASP A 5 -10.27 -8.56 27.00
N MET A 6 -9.22 -8.20 27.72
CA MET A 6 -7.94 -7.83 27.07
C MET A 6 -7.33 -8.99 26.30
N LEU A 7 -7.31 -10.19 26.87
CA LEU A 7 -6.79 -11.39 26.19
C LEU A 7 -7.69 -11.79 25.01
N LYS A 8 -9.01 -11.72 25.18
CA LYS A 8 -9.99 -12.05 24.15
C LYS A 8 -9.96 -11.06 22.97
N SER A 9 -9.65 -9.80 23.20
CA SER A 9 -9.55 -8.78 22.14
C SER A 9 -8.41 -9.02 21.16
N GLY A 10 -7.37 -9.78 21.54
CA GLY A 10 -6.15 -9.96 20.76
C GLY A 10 -5.22 -8.73 20.75
N LEU A 11 -5.64 -7.58 21.30
CA LEU A 11 -4.84 -6.34 21.28
C LEU A 11 -3.53 -6.43 22.06
N TRP A 12 -3.42 -7.38 22.98
CA TRP A 12 -2.15 -7.63 23.71
C TRP A 12 -1.00 -7.99 22.76
N ALA A 13 -1.30 -8.56 21.59
CA ALA A 13 -0.28 -8.88 20.58
C ALA A 13 0.36 -7.64 19.94
N ALA A 14 -0.29 -6.48 20.04
CA ALA A 14 0.26 -5.21 19.56
C ALA A 14 1.27 -4.57 20.53
N ILE A 15 1.26 -4.97 21.82
CA ILE A 15 2.17 -4.42 22.84
C ILE A 15 3.65 -4.59 22.47
N PRO A 16 4.12 -5.76 21.98
CA PRO A 16 5.52 -5.93 21.58
C PRO A 16 5.98 -4.95 20.52
N ASN A 17 5.10 -4.56 19.58
CA ASN A 17 5.45 -3.62 18.51
C ASN A 17 5.89 -2.24 19.06
N SER A 18 5.41 -1.87 20.26
CA SER A 18 5.80 -0.63 20.92
C SER A 18 7.26 -0.64 21.43
N PHE A 19 7.86 -1.81 21.50
CA PHE A 19 9.24 -2.00 21.97
C PHE A 19 10.22 -2.33 20.83
N GLU A 20 9.74 -2.44 19.60
CA GLU A 20 10.62 -2.69 18.46
C GLU A 20 11.50 -1.47 18.20
N TYR A 21 12.82 -1.71 18.15
CA TYR A 21 13.82 -0.65 17.97
C TYR A 21 13.57 0.14 16.68
N ASP A 22 13.24 -0.54 15.58
CA ASP A 22 13.02 0.08 14.28
C ASP A 22 11.82 1.04 14.27
N MET A 23 10.87 0.86 15.20
CA MET A 23 9.71 1.76 15.35
C MET A 23 10.00 2.99 16.21
N GLN A 24 11.17 3.05 16.85
CA GLN A 24 11.59 4.12 17.75
C GLN A 24 12.65 5.06 17.14
N THR A 25 13.15 4.72 15.94
CA THR A 25 14.15 5.54 15.25
C THR A 25 13.51 6.77 14.63
N THR A 26 14.32 7.79 14.34
CA THR A 26 13.89 8.95 13.56
C THR A 26 13.54 8.49 12.15
N ILE A 27 12.29 8.69 11.76
CA ILE A 27 11.76 8.29 10.45
C ILE A 27 11.55 9.54 9.60
N PHE A 28 12.09 9.54 8.38
CA PHE A 28 11.89 10.58 7.39
C PHE A 28 10.98 10.10 6.27
N GLN A 29 10.25 11.02 5.68
CA GLN A 29 9.46 10.78 4.48
C GLN A 29 9.61 11.95 3.52
N PRO A 30 9.55 11.72 2.19
CA PRO A 30 9.56 12.81 1.24
C PRO A 30 8.34 13.72 1.41
N VAL A 31 8.54 15.03 1.27
CA VAL A 31 7.42 15.98 1.13
C VAL A 31 6.59 15.54 -0.09
N ASP A 32 5.27 15.59 0.02
CA ASP A 32 4.29 15.11 -0.96
C ASP A 32 4.26 13.56 -1.17
N GLY A 33 4.89 12.80 -0.26
CA GLY A 33 4.73 11.35 -0.19
C GLY A 33 5.81 10.54 -0.89
N MET A 34 5.76 9.22 -0.67
CA MET A 34 6.79 8.26 -1.12
C MET A 34 6.91 8.15 -2.66
N GLY A 35 5.88 8.53 -3.41
CA GLY A 35 5.93 8.57 -4.89
C GLY A 35 7.04 9.48 -5.44
N ARG A 36 7.44 10.51 -4.66
CA ARG A 36 8.53 11.42 -5.02
C ARG A 36 9.88 10.73 -5.24
N ILE A 37 10.11 9.59 -4.60
CA ILE A 37 11.31 8.77 -4.84
C ILE A 37 11.31 8.24 -6.27
N GLY A 38 10.19 7.64 -6.72
CA GLY A 38 10.05 7.16 -8.09
C GLY A 38 10.18 8.29 -9.12
N GLU A 39 9.57 9.43 -8.86
CA GLU A 39 9.70 10.61 -9.73
C GLU A 39 11.14 11.13 -9.80
N ALA A 40 11.89 11.09 -8.69
CA ALA A 40 13.30 11.48 -8.68
C ALA A 40 14.14 10.55 -9.55
N PHE A 41 13.94 9.22 -9.45
CA PHE A 41 14.56 8.26 -10.37
C PHE A 41 14.17 8.53 -11.82
N GLY A 42 12.89 8.84 -12.08
CA GLY A 42 12.43 9.17 -13.43
C GLY A 42 13.15 10.38 -14.03
N ARG A 43 13.38 11.43 -13.22
CA ARG A 43 14.14 12.61 -13.66
C ARG A 43 15.62 12.33 -13.89
N GLU A 44 16.24 11.57 -12.99
CA GLU A 44 17.68 11.26 -13.06
C GLU A 44 18.01 10.33 -14.23
N LEU A 45 17.22 9.28 -14.40
CA LEU A 45 17.46 8.28 -15.45
C LEU A 45 16.94 8.72 -16.83
N GLY A 46 15.96 9.62 -16.86
CA GLY A 46 15.47 10.27 -18.07
C GLY A 46 15.21 9.29 -19.23
N PRO A 47 15.92 9.42 -20.37
CA PRO A 47 15.67 8.64 -21.57
C PRO A 47 16.04 7.16 -21.46
N LEU A 48 16.71 6.74 -20.37
CA LEU A 48 16.96 5.32 -20.11
C LEU A 48 15.69 4.56 -19.73
N ILE A 49 14.62 5.27 -19.32
CA ILE A 49 13.35 4.66 -18.95
C ILE A 49 12.37 4.75 -20.12
N LYS A 50 11.91 3.60 -20.61
CA LYS A 50 10.79 3.53 -21.55
C LYS A 50 9.48 3.39 -20.76
N TYR A 51 8.74 4.49 -20.67
CA TYR A 51 7.40 4.50 -20.10
C TYR A 51 6.35 3.96 -21.07
N GLN A 52 5.18 3.62 -20.56
CA GLN A 52 4.04 3.11 -21.31
C GLN A 52 4.36 1.86 -22.16
N ALA A 53 5.33 1.08 -21.72
CA ALA A 53 5.74 -0.18 -22.35
C ALA A 53 5.13 -1.36 -21.56
N LYS A 54 4.00 -1.90 -22.00
CA LYS A 54 3.36 -3.05 -21.38
C LYS A 54 4.02 -4.33 -21.84
N VAL A 55 4.80 -4.98 -20.98
CA VAL A 55 5.46 -6.25 -21.29
C VAL A 55 4.43 -7.34 -21.57
N THR A 56 4.56 -8.02 -22.69
CA THR A 56 3.67 -9.08 -23.15
C THR A 56 4.30 -10.46 -23.24
N ALA A 57 5.64 -10.56 -23.38
CA ALA A 57 6.39 -11.80 -23.31
C ALA A 57 7.86 -11.56 -23.00
N ILE A 58 8.54 -12.55 -22.41
CA ILE A 58 9.97 -12.55 -22.16
C ILE A 58 10.56 -13.86 -22.68
N GLN A 59 11.54 -13.79 -23.56
CA GLN A 59 12.20 -14.96 -24.13
C GLN A 59 13.70 -14.86 -23.94
N GLN A 60 14.34 -15.98 -23.63
CA GLN A 60 15.79 -16.09 -23.52
C GLN A 60 16.34 -17.19 -24.40
N ASP A 61 17.56 -16.98 -24.92
CA ASP A 61 18.33 -17.97 -25.62
C ASP A 61 19.85 -17.86 -25.26
N SER A 62 20.69 -18.57 -25.93
CA SER A 62 22.15 -18.52 -25.67
C SER A 62 22.82 -17.17 -25.97
N ARG A 63 22.13 -16.23 -26.60
CA ARG A 63 22.62 -14.89 -26.95
C ARG A 63 22.15 -13.80 -26.01
N GLY A 64 21.08 -14.06 -25.20
CA GLY A 64 20.54 -13.10 -24.25
C GLY A 64 19.04 -13.21 -24.08
N VAL A 65 18.39 -12.08 -23.78
CA VAL A 65 16.96 -11.98 -23.47
C VAL A 65 16.31 -10.98 -24.43
N THR A 66 15.14 -11.35 -24.94
CA THR A 66 14.26 -10.45 -25.71
C THR A 66 12.96 -10.22 -24.93
N VAL A 67 12.63 -8.98 -24.65
CA VAL A 67 11.39 -8.53 -24.03
C VAL A 67 10.48 -7.98 -25.11
N MET A 68 9.28 -8.56 -25.23
CA MET A 68 8.22 -8.08 -26.12
C MET A 68 7.27 -7.20 -25.33
N TYR A 69 6.82 -6.10 -25.92
CA TYR A 69 5.92 -5.18 -25.25
C TYR A 69 5.00 -4.44 -26.22
N ASP A 70 3.86 -4.02 -25.73
CA ASP A 70 2.98 -3.09 -26.42
C ASP A 70 3.34 -1.66 -26.01
N ASP A 71 3.67 -0.82 -27.00
CA ASP A 71 3.96 0.60 -26.78
C ASP A 71 2.63 1.38 -26.74
N LEU A 72 2.16 1.68 -25.54
CA LEU A 72 0.88 2.37 -25.32
C LEU A 72 0.94 3.84 -25.77
N SER A 73 2.13 4.42 -25.85
CA SER A 73 2.30 5.78 -26.41
C SER A 73 2.09 5.86 -27.92
N GLU A 74 2.18 4.71 -28.59
CA GLU A 74 1.96 4.56 -30.02
C GLU A 74 0.75 3.66 -30.35
N GLY A 75 -0.31 3.80 -29.55
CA GLY A 75 -1.57 3.07 -29.77
C GLY A 75 -1.49 1.55 -29.57
N GLY A 76 -0.51 1.07 -28.81
CA GLY A 76 -0.31 -0.37 -28.57
C GLY A 76 0.52 -1.06 -29.65
N ALA A 77 1.35 -0.33 -30.36
CA ALA A 77 2.27 -0.90 -31.35
C ALA A 77 3.19 -1.96 -30.71
N LYS A 78 3.29 -3.13 -31.34
CA LYS A 78 4.10 -4.23 -30.83
C LYS A 78 5.58 -3.96 -31.11
N LYS A 79 6.36 -3.98 -30.03
CA LYS A 79 7.80 -3.72 -30.07
C LYS A 79 8.57 -4.76 -29.28
N GLN A 80 9.89 -4.76 -29.44
CA GLN A 80 10.80 -5.60 -28.67
C GLN A 80 12.10 -4.87 -28.32
N ALA A 81 12.70 -5.30 -27.22
CA ALA A 81 14.04 -4.89 -26.82
C ALA A 81 14.85 -6.13 -26.45
N SER A 82 16.14 -6.16 -26.85
CA SER A 82 17.03 -7.29 -26.58
C SER A 82 18.25 -6.82 -25.83
N ALA A 83 18.73 -7.63 -24.89
CA ALA A 83 19.93 -7.39 -24.10
C ALA A 83 20.60 -8.72 -23.70
N ALA A 84 21.87 -8.66 -23.29
CA ALA A 84 22.54 -9.83 -22.76
C ALA A 84 21.96 -10.35 -21.47
N TRP A 85 21.36 -9.46 -20.63
CA TRP A 85 20.77 -9.77 -19.35
C TRP A 85 19.47 -8.99 -19.17
N CYS A 86 18.55 -9.56 -18.38
CA CYS A 86 17.30 -8.88 -17.97
C CYS A 86 17.07 -9.12 -16.49
N VAL A 87 16.85 -8.04 -15.72
CA VAL A 87 16.40 -8.10 -14.35
C VAL A 87 14.89 -7.81 -14.35
N VAL A 88 14.09 -8.77 -13.88
CA VAL A 88 12.63 -8.65 -13.85
C VAL A 88 12.19 -8.37 -12.42
N THR A 89 11.56 -7.20 -12.20
CA THR A 89 11.04 -6.77 -10.90
C THR A 89 9.51 -6.72 -10.87
N ILE A 90 8.85 -7.30 -11.88
CA ILE A 90 7.39 -7.40 -11.94
C ILE A 90 6.91 -8.30 -10.80
N PRO A 91 5.88 -7.91 -10.01
CA PRO A 91 5.33 -8.76 -8.95
C PRO A 91 4.95 -10.16 -9.47
N LEU A 92 5.29 -11.20 -8.72
CA LEU A 92 5.18 -12.59 -9.18
C LEU A 92 3.78 -12.99 -9.67
N PRO A 93 2.65 -12.54 -9.04
CA PRO A 93 1.32 -12.86 -9.56
C PRO A 93 1.06 -12.28 -10.96
N ILE A 94 1.65 -11.14 -11.27
CA ILE A 94 1.57 -10.53 -12.61
C ILE A 94 2.55 -11.20 -13.56
N LEU A 95 3.77 -11.47 -13.09
CA LEU A 95 4.79 -12.15 -13.86
C LEU A 95 4.34 -13.55 -14.31
N GLY A 96 3.64 -14.28 -13.45
CA GLY A 96 3.07 -15.58 -13.77
C GLY A 96 2.06 -15.59 -14.92
N GLN A 97 1.52 -14.41 -15.28
CA GLN A 97 0.61 -14.23 -16.41
C GLN A 97 1.32 -13.88 -17.73
N ILE A 98 2.62 -13.58 -17.67
CA ILE A 98 3.43 -13.20 -18.82
C ILE A 98 4.11 -14.46 -19.37
N PRO A 99 3.92 -14.80 -20.65
CA PRO A 99 4.61 -15.91 -21.29
C PRO A 99 6.13 -15.78 -21.22
N MET A 100 6.80 -16.82 -20.69
CA MET A 100 8.26 -16.89 -20.56
C MET A 100 8.75 -18.29 -20.83
N ASN A 101 9.94 -18.41 -21.44
CA ASN A 101 10.59 -19.72 -21.69
C ASN A 101 11.65 -20.06 -20.62
N VAL A 102 11.33 -19.89 -19.35
CA VAL A 102 12.25 -20.04 -18.20
C VAL A 102 12.33 -21.46 -17.60
N GLY A 103 11.63 -22.42 -18.15
CA GLY A 103 11.62 -23.79 -17.68
C GLY A 103 10.74 -24.04 -16.44
N PRO A 104 10.37 -25.31 -16.21
CA PRO A 104 9.31 -25.67 -15.25
C PRO A 104 9.69 -25.37 -13.80
N LYS A 105 10.96 -25.49 -13.43
CA LYS A 105 11.42 -25.24 -12.05
C LYS A 105 11.19 -23.77 -11.64
N LEU A 106 11.56 -22.82 -12.51
CA LEU A 106 11.38 -21.39 -12.22
C LEU A 106 9.90 -20.98 -12.30
N THR A 107 9.16 -21.52 -13.28
CA THR A 107 7.72 -21.31 -13.38
C THR A 107 6.98 -21.78 -12.11
N ALA A 108 7.33 -22.96 -11.59
CA ALA A 108 6.78 -23.46 -10.34
C ALA A 108 7.16 -22.58 -9.14
N ALA A 109 8.39 -22.10 -9.07
CA ALA A 109 8.84 -21.20 -8.01
C ALA A 109 8.07 -19.87 -8.01
N ILE A 110 7.86 -19.25 -9.18
CA ILE A 110 7.05 -18.04 -9.34
C ILE A 110 5.62 -18.26 -8.84
N ALA A 111 5.02 -19.38 -9.17
CA ALA A 111 3.65 -19.71 -8.76
C ALA A 111 3.51 -20.09 -7.27
N SER A 112 4.61 -20.47 -6.60
CA SER A 112 4.59 -20.99 -5.23
C SER A 112 4.56 -19.90 -4.15
N ILE A 113 4.83 -18.66 -4.48
CA ILE A 113 4.91 -17.56 -3.50
C ILE A 113 3.56 -16.85 -3.41
N PRO A 114 2.81 -17.04 -2.31
CA PRO A 114 1.53 -16.35 -2.14
C PRO A 114 1.74 -14.86 -1.80
N TYR A 115 0.84 -14.04 -2.31
CA TYR A 115 0.74 -12.64 -1.93
C TYR A 115 -0.46 -12.46 -1.01
N ALA A 116 -0.25 -11.76 0.09
CA ALA A 116 -1.35 -11.42 1.00
C ALA A 116 -2.13 -10.21 0.45
N SER A 117 -3.46 -10.28 0.57
CA SER A 117 -4.29 -9.11 0.33
C SER A 117 -3.97 -8.02 1.34
N ALA A 118 -3.98 -6.77 0.91
CA ALA A 118 -3.76 -5.60 1.77
C ALA A 118 -4.74 -4.48 1.41
N ILE A 119 -5.16 -3.74 2.42
CA ILE A 119 -6.05 -2.58 2.28
C ILE A 119 -5.42 -1.37 2.97
N LYS A 120 -5.48 -0.23 2.29
CA LYS A 120 -5.26 1.08 2.90
C LYS A 120 -6.43 2.00 2.59
N VAL A 121 -6.90 2.73 3.61
CA VAL A 121 -7.90 3.79 3.46
C VAL A 121 -7.37 5.05 4.10
N GLY A 122 -7.12 6.06 3.29
CA GLY A 122 -6.81 7.41 3.75
C GLY A 122 -8.10 8.22 3.91
N LEU A 123 -8.25 8.90 5.04
CA LEU A 123 -9.40 9.75 5.34
C LEU A 123 -8.92 11.18 5.59
N GLN A 124 -9.39 12.12 4.78
CA GLN A 124 -9.17 13.54 4.99
C GLN A 124 -10.28 14.12 5.86
N PHE A 125 -9.89 14.91 6.84
CA PHE A 125 -10.78 15.60 7.76
C PHE A 125 -10.63 17.13 7.62
N LYS A 126 -11.68 17.86 7.97
CA LYS A 126 -11.75 19.32 7.87
C LYS A 126 -10.75 20.02 8.78
N ARG A 127 -10.39 19.39 9.90
CA ARG A 127 -9.38 19.84 10.86
C ARG A 127 -8.65 18.64 11.47
N ARG A 128 -7.58 18.90 12.17
CA ARG A 128 -6.76 17.87 12.85
C ARG A 128 -7.31 17.60 14.25
N PHE A 129 -8.56 17.12 14.36
CA PHE A 129 -9.27 16.91 15.64
C PHE A 129 -8.47 15.99 16.59
N TRP A 130 -7.70 15.04 16.07
CA TRP A 130 -6.86 14.15 16.90
C TRP A 130 -5.78 14.91 17.66
N GLU A 131 -5.28 16.03 17.14
CA GLU A 131 -4.35 16.93 17.84
C GLU A 131 -5.13 17.89 18.76
N GLU A 132 -6.18 18.53 18.24
CA GLU A 132 -6.91 19.60 18.91
C GLU A 132 -7.72 19.09 20.10
N ASP A 133 -8.43 17.96 19.94
CA ASP A 133 -9.35 17.44 20.95
C ASP A 133 -8.70 16.34 21.82
N GLU A 134 -7.81 15.51 21.23
CA GLU A 134 -7.33 14.28 21.86
C GLU A 134 -5.81 14.29 22.14
N GLN A 135 -5.09 15.32 21.68
CA GLN A 135 -3.66 15.51 21.92
C GLN A 135 -2.79 14.34 21.38
N ILE A 136 -3.17 13.78 20.23
CA ILE A 136 -2.45 12.72 19.56
C ILE A 136 -1.54 13.33 18.48
N TYR A 137 -0.22 13.11 18.61
CA TYR A 137 0.81 13.68 17.75
C TYR A 137 1.63 12.57 17.03
N GLY A 138 0.94 11.78 16.22
CA GLY A 138 1.54 10.64 15.52
C GLY A 138 1.24 9.30 16.19
N GLY A 139 1.88 8.25 15.70
CA GLY A 139 1.70 6.89 16.21
C GLY A 139 0.55 6.13 15.56
N ILE A 140 0.18 5.01 16.17
CA ILE A 140 -0.81 4.07 15.66
C ILE A 140 -1.77 3.65 16.77
N THR A 141 -3.07 3.77 16.54
CA THR A 141 -4.09 3.12 17.36
C THR A 141 -4.35 1.72 16.81
N TYR A 142 -4.17 0.71 17.65
CA TYR A 142 -4.59 -0.65 17.36
C TYR A 142 -6.01 -0.90 17.86
N THR A 143 -6.82 -1.56 17.05
CA THR A 143 -8.21 -1.86 17.39
C THR A 143 -8.58 -3.30 17.02
N ASN A 144 -9.53 -3.88 17.74
CA ASN A 144 -10.14 -5.16 17.39
C ASN A 144 -11.30 -5.01 16.38
N GLN A 145 -11.53 -3.80 15.87
CA GLN A 145 -12.41 -3.60 14.72
C GLN A 145 -11.72 -4.13 13.45
N PRO A 146 -12.47 -4.60 12.43
CA PRO A 146 -11.90 -5.06 11.16
C PRO A 146 -10.94 -4.08 10.45
N ILE A 147 -11.02 -2.77 10.70
CA ILE A 147 -10.06 -1.77 10.19
C ILE A 147 -8.63 -1.95 10.74
N GLY A 148 -8.46 -2.72 11.82
CA GLY A 148 -7.18 -3.10 12.41
C GLY A 148 -6.42 -1.95 13.06
N THR A 149 -6.02 -0.95 12.29
CA THR A 149 -5.21 0.17 12.77
C THR A 149 -5.66 1.51 12.23
N ILE A 150 -5.44 2.57 13.03
CA ILE A 150 -5.52 3.97 12.60
C ILE A 150 -4.13 4.57 12.78
N GLY A 151 -3.54 5.11 11.70
CA GLY A 151 -2.25 5.79 11.72
C GLY A 151 -2.42 7.30 11.70
N TYR A 152 -1.74 7.98 12.60
CA TYR A 152 -1.76 9.44 12.70
C TYR A 152 -0.52 10.04 12.04
N PRO A 153 -0.65 11.16 11.30
CA PRO A 153 0.50 11.82 10.71
C PRO A 153 1.42 12.40 11.80
N ASN A 154 2.72 12.29 11.56
CA ASN A 154 3.77 12.84 12.43
C ASN A 154 4.46 14.06 11.79
N THR A 155 3.75 14.76 10.93
CA THR A 155 4.20 15.98 10.23
C THR A 155 3.21 17.11 10.39
N ASP A 156 3.67 18.33 10.16
CA ASP A 156 2.84 19.54 10.18
C ASP A 156 2.04 19.72 11.48
N PHE A 157 2.64 19.37 12.62
CA PHE A 157 2.03 19.52 13.93
C PHE A 157 1.52 20.94 14.16
N PHE A 158 0.38 21.05 14.82
CA PHE A 158 -0.29 22.31 15.14
C PHE A 158 -0.69 23.15 13.91
N SER A 159 -0.61 22.58 12.71
CA SER A 159 -1.13 23.25 11.52
C SER A 159 -2.66 23.41 11.62
N ARG A 160 -3.16 24.55 11.17
CA ARG A 160 -4.60 24.79 11.08
C ARG A 160 -5.09 24.39 9.70
N GLY A 161 -6.13 23.58 9.66
CA GLY A 161 -6.76 23.14 8.42
C GLY A 161 -6.87 21.62 8.30
N LYS A 162 -7.06 21.17 7.09
CA LYS A 162 -7.31 19.76 6.79
C LYS A 162 -6.11 18.88 7.15
N GLY A 163 -6.42 17.65 7.57
CA GLY A 163 -5.40 16.62 7.80
C GLY A 163 -5.87 15.26 7.30
N VAL A 164 -4.94 14.34 7.11
CA VAL A 164 -5.22 12.98 6.64
C VAL A 164 -4.81 11.97 7.68
N LEU A 165 -5.72 11.07 8.04
CA LEU A 165 -5.43 9.86 8.80
C LEU A 165 -5.32 8.66 7.86
N LEU A 166 -4.46 7.71 8.17
CA LEU A 166 -4.56 6.37 7.65
C LEU A 166 -5.62 5.63 8.46
N GLY A 167 -6.88 5.71 8.01
CA GLY A 167 -8.05 5.22 8.77
C GLY A 167 -8.18 3.70 8.80
N CYS A 168 -7.50 2.99 7.90
CA CYS A 168 -7.46 1.54 7.85
C CYS A 168 -6.14 1.06 7.22
N TYR A 169 -5.47 0.12 7.88
CA TYR A 169 -4.37 -0.63 7.28
C TYR A 169 -4.39 -2.07 7.80
N ILE A 170 -4.75 -2.98 6.92
CA ILE A 170 -4.98 -4.39 7.25
C ILE A 170 -4.43 -5.32 6.18
N TRP A 171 -4.18 -6.58 6.57
CA TRP A 171 -3.68 -7.66 5.73
C TRP A 171 -4.43 -8.96 5.97
N GLY A 172 -4.22 -9.93 5.06
CA GLY A 172 -4.70 -11.29 5.20
C GLY A 172 -6.22 -11.38 5.20
N LEU A 173 -6.80 -12.17 6.10
CA LEU A 173 -8.23 -12.46 6.11
C LEU A 173 -9.12 -11.23 6.29
N SER A 174 -8.75 -10.32 7.17
CA SER A 174 -9.50 -9.06 7.35
C SER A 174 -9.49 -8.19 6.07
N ALA A 175 -8.38 -8.20 5.34
CA ALA A 175 -8.30 -7.50 4.06
C ALA A 175 -9.18 -8.15 2.99
N MET A 176 -9.35 -9.48 2.98
CA MET A 176 -10.20 -10.18 2.01
C MET A 176 -11.66 -9.71 2.06
N GLU A 177 -12.20 -9.43 3.23
CA GLU A 177 -13.56 -8.88 3.37
C GLU A 177 -13.65 -7.51 2.69
N PHE A 178 -12.69 -6.64 2.95
CA PHE A 178 -12.65 -5.30 2.35
C PHE A 178 -12.34 -5.31 0.84
N THR A 179 -11.67 -6.36 0.31
CA THR A 179 -11.41 -6.45 -1.14
C THR A 179 -12.69 -6.64 -1.94
N SER A 180 -13.73 -7.25 -1.37
CA SER A 180 -15.04 -7.43 -2.02
C SER A 180 -15.87 -6.15 -2.11
N MET A 181 -15.49 -5.10 -1.37
CA MET A 181 -16.19 -3.80 -1.33
C MET A 181 -15.71 -2.88 -2.46
N THR A 182 -16.57 -1.95 -2.89
CA THR A 182 -16.12 -0.83 -3.73
C THR A 182 -15.24 0.15 -2.93
N PRO A 183 -14.45 1.03 -3.58
CA PRO A 183 -13.69 2.05 -2.86
C PRO A 183 -14.55 2.89 -1.90
N GLU A 184 -15.74 3.29 -2.33
CA GLU A 184 -16.69 4.07 -1.54
C GLU A 184 -17.19 3.28 -0.32
N GLN A 185 -17.50 2.00 -0.50
CA GLN A 185 -17.92 1.13 0.60
C GLN A 185 -16.80 0.94 1.63
N ARG A 186 -15.53 0.81 1.19
CA ARG A 186 -14.37 0.75 2.10
C ARG A 186 -14.24 2.02 2.93
N ILE A 187 -14.42 3.19 2.31
CA ILE A 187 -14.39 4.48 3.01
C ILE A 187 -15.51 4.54 4.04
N GLN A 188 -16.76 4.23 3.66
CA GLN A 188 -17.90 4.27 4.57
C GLN A 188 -17.75 3.29 5.74
N GLU A 189 -17.28 2.08 5.48
CA GLU A 189 -17.04 1.10 6.53
C GLU A 189 -15.91 1.53 7.48
N THR A 190 -14.86 2.13 6.95
CA THR A 190 -13.78 2.70 7.76
C THR A 190 -14.28 3.86 8.63
N LEU A 191 -15.11 4.73 8.11
CA LEU A 191 -15.75 5.81 8.87
C LEU A 191 -16.63 5.26 9.98
N ARG A 192 -17.48 4.27 9.67
CA ARG A 192 -18.39 3.65 10.63
C ARG A 192 -17.65 3.00 11.81
N GLN A 193 -16.56 2.31 11.53
CA GLN A 193 -15.74 1.66 12.55
C GLN A 193 -14.89 2.67 13.31
N GLY A 194 -14.25 3.61 12.60
CA GLY A 194 -13.44 4.66 13.19
C GLY A 194 -14.21 5.58 14.11
N ALA A 195 -15.50 5.84 13.83
CA ALA A 195 -16.36 6.64 14.68
C ALA A 195 -16.61 6.02 16.08
N ARG A 196 -16.33 4.72 16.27
CA ARG A 196 -16.38 4.08 17.59
C ARG A 196 -15.17 4.42 18.46
N ILE A 197 -14.11 4.89 17.84
CA ILE A 197 -12.85 5.28 18.48
C ILE A 197 -12.81 6.81 18.59
N HIS A 198 -13.11 7.48 17.49
CA HIS A 198 -13.16 8.93 17.36
C HIS A 198 -14.57 9.38 16.96
N PRO A 199 -15.41 9.79 17.91
CA PRO A 199 -16.78 10.22 17.62
C PRO A 199 -16.88 11.40 16.66
N GLN A 200 -15.80 12.14 16.46
CA GLN A 200 -15.70 13.28 15.54
C GLN A 200 -15.76 12.88 14.06
N TYR A 201 -15.47 11.64 13.70
CA TYR A 201 -15.35 11.18 12.31
C TYR A 201 -16.49 11.64 11.39
N PRO A 202 -17.78 11.42 11.74
CA PRO A 202 -18.88 11.77 10.83
C PRO A 202 -19.00 13.27 10.56
N GLN A 203 -18.65 14.11 11.53
CA GLN A 203 -18.79 15.57 11.41
C GLN A 203 -17.60 16.21 10.72
N GLU A 204 -16.41 15.68 10.98
CA GLU A 204 -15.15 16.22 10.50
C GLU A 204 -14.73 15.63 9.15
N PHE A 205 -15.32 14.53 8.71
CA PHE A 205 -14.98 13.89 7.43
C PHE A 205 -15.19 14.85 6.24
N ASP A 206 -14.21 14.89 5.35
CA ASP A 206 -14.23 15.72 4.14
C ASP A 206 -14.13 14.87 2.88
N ASN A 207 -13.12 14.00 2.79
CA ASN A 207 -12.88 13.16 1.62
C ASN A 207 -12.10 11.89 2.01
N GLY A 208 -12.07 10.89 1.12
CA GLY A 208 -11.34 9.65 1.36
C GLY A 208 -10.84 9.00 0.08
N PHE A 209 -9.82 8.17 0.25
CA PHE A 209 -9.26 7.35 -0.81
C PHE A 209 -8.99 5.93 -0.29
N ALA A 210 -9.42 4.92 -1.03
CA ALA A 210 -9.24 3.52 -0.65
C ALA A 210 -8.53 2.73 -1.74
N MET A 211 -7.49 1.99 -1.34
CA MET A 211 -6.74 1.09 -2.22
C MET A 211 -6.78 -0.33 -1.67
N ALA A 212 -6.99 -1.30 -2.57
CA ALA A 212 -6.91 -2.71 -2.29
C ALA A 212 -5.88 -3.37 -3.21
N TRP A 213 -5.04 -4.21 -2.64
CA TRP A 213 -4.13 -5.11 -3.35
C TRP A 213 -4.60 -6.54 -3.12
N HIS A 214 -4.74 -7.31 -4.22
CA HIS A 214 -5.20 -8.70 -4.21
C HIS A 214 -4.05 -9.64 -4.51
#